data_ba6bad9f22cf2eb8ce6f693401256787
#
_entry.id   ba6bad9f22cf2eb8ce6f693401256787
#
_cell.length_a   1.000
_cell.length_b   1.000
_cell.length_c   1.000
_cell.angle_alpha   90.00
_cell.angle_beta   90.00
_cell.angle_gamma   90.00
#
_symmetry.space_group_name_H-M   'P 1'
#
loop_
_entity.id
_entity.type
_entity.pdbx_description
1 polymer ?
#
loop_
_entity_poly.entity_id
_entity_poly.type
_entity_poly.pdbx_seq_one_letter_code
_entity_poly.pdbx_strand_id
1 'polypeptide(L)'
;SYTYNWHDFNDLICIILKTIIEQGKGIEINTAGLKYGMPEPNPCLDIVKMYHDLGGEIITVGSDAHEVKFFAYRFDVVADMLKNAGFNYYTIFNERKPEFIRL
;
A
#
# COMPACT_ATOMS: atom_id res chain seq x y z
N SER A 1 -11.64 28.47 11.90
CA SER A 1 -11.61 27.20 11.21
C SER A 1 -10.19 26.83 10.81
N TYR A 2 -9.82 25.63 11.06
CA TYR A 2 -8.49 25.12 10.73
C TYR A 2 -8.47 24.67 9.28
N THR A 3 -7.63 25.27 8.48
CA THR A 3 -7.48 24.88 7.08
C THR A 3 -6.14 24.16 6.90
N TYR A 4 -6.20 22.91 6.44
CA TYR A 4 -4.99 22.20 6.09
C TYR A 4 -4.44 22.75 4.78
N ASN A 5 -3.18 23.07 4.77
CA ASN A 5 -2.44 23.33 3.58
C ASN A 5 -2.00 21.96 3.01
N TRP A 6 -2.06 21.80 1.70
CA TRP A 6 -1.66 20.58 1.02
C TRP A 6 -0.21 20.17 1.36
N HIS A 7 0.69 21.15 1.47
CA HIS A 7 2.06 20.89 1.85
C HIS A 7 2.19 20.27 3.24
N ASP A 8 1.47 20.79 4.22
CA ASP A 8 1.53 20.30 5.59
C ASP A 8 1.07 18.84 5.66
N PHE A 9 0.02 18.51 4.89
CA PHE A 9 -0.49 17.14 4.84
C PHE A 9 0.52 16.19 4.21
N ASN A 10 1.12 16.56 3.09
CA ASN A 10 2.14 15.77 2.44
C ASN A 10 3.38 15.60 3.31
N ASP A 11 3.80 16.65 3.99
CA ASP A 11 4.93 16.60 4.90
C ASP A 11 4.67 15.63 6.05
N LEU A 12 3.46 15.63 6.60
CA LEU A 12 3.08 14.71 7.66
C LEU A 12 3.10 13.26 7.18
N ILE A 13 2.53 12.98 6.01
CA ILE A 13 2.55 11.64 5.43
C ILE A 13 3.99 11.19 5.19
N CYS A 14 4.82 12.07 4.66
CA CYS A 14 6.23 11.79 4.41
C CYS A 14 6.97 11.37 5.69
N ILE A 15 6.72 12.09 6.79
CA ILE A 15 7.31 11.76 8.10
C ILE A 15 6.84 10.39 8.59
N ILE A 16 5.54 10.10 8.46
CA ILE A 16 4.97 8.82 8.86
C ILE A 16 5.60 7.68 8.06
N LEU A 17 5.68 7.83 6.75
CA LEU A 17 6.26 6.80 5.87
C LEU A 17 7.74 6.57 6.16
N LYS A 18 8.50 7.64 6.38
CA LYS A 18 9.92 7.52 6.75
C LYS A 18 10.08 6.76 8.06
N THR A 19 9.23 7.05 9.04
CA THR A 19 9.26 6.37 10.33
C THR A 19 9.00 4.87 10.17
N ILE A 20 8.00 4.52 9.36
CA ILE A 20 7.68 3.11 9.06
C ILE A 20 8.89 2.40 8.46
N ILE A 21 9.52 3.04 7.48
CA ILE A 21 10.70 2.49 6.79
C ILE A 21 11.87 2.31 7.74
N GLU A 22 12.15 3.31 8.57
CA GLU A 22 13.23 3.27 9.55
C GLU A 22 13.05 2.17 10.59
N GLN A 23 11.81 1.85 10.91
CA GLN A 23 11.50 0.77 11.84
C GLN A 23 11.52 -0.62 11.21
N GLY A 24 11.84 -0.71 9.91
CA GLY A 24 11.84 -1.98 9.20
C GLY A 24 10.46 -2.56 8.97
N LYS A 25 9.44 -1.73 9.05
CA LYS A 25 8.04 -2.13 8.85
C LYS A 25 7.60 -1.79 7.43
N GLY A 26 6.40 -2.25 7.08
CA GLY A 26 5.81 -2.00 5.76
C GLY A 26 4.43 -1.40 5.85
N ILE A 27 3.83 -1.21 4.70
CA ILE A 27 2.43 -0.79 4.61
C ILE A 27 1.59 -1.90 3.98
N GLU A 28 0.30 -1.85 4.23
CA GLU A 28 -0.66 -2.80 3.67
C GLU A 28 -1.59 -2.08 2.70
N ILE A 29 -1.77 -2.68 1.53
CA ILE A 29 -2.81 -2.25 0.58
C ILE A 29 -4.08 -2.99 0.92
N ASN A 30 -5.11 -2.26 1.28
CA ASN A 30 -6.41 -2.83 1.63
C ASN A 30 -7.37 -2.69 0.44
N THR A 31 -7.89 -3.81 -0.04
CA THR A 31 -8.78 -3.85 -1.20
C THR A 31 -10.26 -3.82 -0.82
N ALA A 32 -10.60 -3.77 0.46
CA ALA A 32 -11.99 -3.81 0.92
C ALA A 32 -12.85 -2.70 0.31
N GLY A 33 -12.27 -1.49 0.11
CA GLY A 33 -12.98 -0.39 -0.50
C GLY A 33 -13.49 -0.69 -1.91
N LEU A 34 -12.78 -1.49 -2.68
CA LEU A 34 -13.19 -1.87 -4.04
C LEU A 34 -14.50 -2.64 -4.05
N LYS A 35 -14.74 -3.44 -3.01
CA LYS A 35 -16.00 -4.19 -2.84
C LYS A 35 -17.19 -3.26 -2.68
N TYR A 36 -16.98 -2.07 -2.15
CA TYR A 36 -18.02 -1.07 -1.87
C TYR A 36 -18.05 0.05 -2.91
N GLY A 37 -17.43 -0.17 -4.07
CA GLY A 37 -17.48 0.76 -5.19
C GLY A 37 -16.48 1.90 -5.16
N MET A 38 -15.53 1.88 -4.26
CA MET A 38 -14.47 2.88 -4.28
C MET A 38 -13.51 2.65 -5.47
N PRO A 39 -13.03 3.72 -6.11
CA PRO A 39 -12.22 3.58 -7.33
C PRO A 39 -10.81 3.05 -7.09
N GLU A 40 -10.29 3.20 -5.87
CA GLU A 40 -8.94 2.79 -5.54
C GLU A 40 -8.90 2.02 -4.22
N PRO A 41 -7.93 1.10 -4.07
CA PRO A 41 -7.63 0.55 -2.76
C PRO A 41 -7.04 1.62 -1.83
N ASN A 42 -6.95 1.33 -0.56
CA ASN A 42 -6.41 2.24 0.43
C ASN A 42 -5.07 1.67 0.96
N PRO A 43 -3.98 2.44 1.00
CA PRO A 43 -3.86 3.82 0.57
C PRO A 43 -3.87 4.00 -0.95
N CYS A 44 -4.11 5.22 -1.40
CA CYS A 44 -4.18 5.54 -2.82
C CYS A 44 -2.81 5.50 -3.49
N LEU A 45 -2.81 5.50 -4.83
CA LEU A 45 -1.60 5.41 -5.65
C LEU A 45 -0.55 6.46 -5.27
N ASP A 46 -0.95 7.70 -5.00
CA ASP A 46 0.00 8.77 -4.69
C ASP A 46 0.78 8.50 -3.41
N ILE A 47 0.14 7.93 -2.40
CA ILE A 47 0.80 7.56 -1.14
C ILE A 47 1.72 6.37 -1.36
N VAL A 48 1.30 5.39 -2.14
CA VAL A 48 2.11 4.21 -2.47
C VAL A 48 3.36 4.61 -3.25
N LYS A 49 3.22 5.55 -4.19
CA LYS A 49 4.37 6.12 -4.92
C LYS A 49 5.34 6.82 -3.99
N MET A 50 4.82 7.64 -3.07
CA MET A 50 5.65 8.31 -2.09
C MET A 50 6.41 7.32 -1.22
N TYR A 51 5.75 6.27 -0.77
CA TYR A 51 6.38 5.21 0.01
C TYR A 51 7.53 4.55 -0.76
N HIS A 52 7.31 4.23 -2.03
CA HIS A 52 8.34 3.67 -2.88
C HIS A 52 9.51 4.64 -3.06
N ASP A 53 9.22 5.90 -3.35
CA ASP A 53 10.24 6.92 -3.61
C ASP A 53 11.09 7.22 -2.38
N LEU A 54 10.54 7.03 -1.19
CA LEU A 54 11.27 7.18 0.07
C LEU A 54 12.11 5.96 0.43
N GLY A 55 12.07 4.90 -0.37
CA GLY A 55 12.85 3.69 -0.14
C GLY A 55 12.09 2.55 0.51
N GLY A 56 10.76 2.64 0.58
CA GLY A 56 9.94 1.56 1.10
C GLY A 56 9.96 0.33 0.21
N GLU A 57 10.06 -0.84 0.82
CA GLU A 57 10.14 -2.10 0.10
C GLU A 57 9.05 -3.09 0.50
N ILE A 58 8.64 -3.06 1.76
CA ILE A 58 7.68 -4.01 2.32
C ILE A 58 6.27 -3.50 2.08
N ILE A 59 5.53 -4.17 1.20
CA ILE A 59 4.17 -3.81 0.89
C ILE A 59 3.32 -5.08 0.78
N THR A 60 2.39 -5.23 1.70
CA THR A 60 1.49 -6.38 1.74
C THR A 60 0.15 -6.03 1.13
N VAL A 61 -0.60 -7.04 0.74
CA VAL A 61 -1.94 -6.87 0.18
C VAL A 61 -2.91 -7.64 1.07
N GLY A 62 -3.95 -6.95 1.51
CA GLY A 62 -4.99 -7.54 2.33
C GLY A 62 -6.36 -7.12 1.88
N SER A 63 -7.35 -7.89 2.26
CA SER A 63 -8.74 -7.53 2.14
C SER A 63 -9.44 -7.96 3.42
N ASP A 64 -10.41 -7.19 3.86
CA ASP A 64 -11.23 -7.60 4.99
C ASP A 64 -12.22 -8.70 4.60
N ALA A 65 -12.25 -9.08 3.32
CA ALA A 65 -13.05 -10.17 2.84
C ALA A 65 -12.38 -11.49 3.22
N HIS A 66 -13.09 -12.33 3.94
CA HIS A 66 -12.62 -13.67 4.30
C HIS A 66 -12.68 -14.64 3.11
N GLU A 67 -13.03 -14.15 1.94
CA GLU A 67 -13.18 -14.96 0.75
C GLU A 67 -11.97 -14.84 -0.16
N VAL A 68 -11.27 -15.95 -0.35
CA VAL A 68 -10.13 -16.06 -1.26
C VAL A 68 -10.49 -15.63 -2.68
N LYS A 69 -11.72 -15.92 -3.12
CA LYS A 69 -12.20 -15.54 -4.45
C LYS A 69 -12.17 -14.03 -4.69
N PHE A 70 -12.55 -13.25 -3.69
CA PHE A 70 -12.55 -11.79 -3.82
C PHE A 70 -11.13 -11.25 -3.91
N PHE A 71 -10.24 -11.76 -3.08
CA PHE A 71 -8.84 -11.38 -3.12
C PHE A 71 -8.22 -11.66 -4.50
N ALA A 72 -8.41 -12.88 -5.02
CA ALA A 72 -7.87 -13.25 -6.33
C ALA A 72 -8.44 -12.41 -7.45
N TYR A 73 -9.73 -12.08 -7.39
CA TYR A 73 -10.42 -11.32 -8.41
C TYR A 73 -9.91 -9.89 -8.54
N ARG A 74 -9.53 -9.26 -7.40
CA ARG A 74 -9.11 -7.85 -7.40
C ARG A 74 -7.60 -7.68 -7.29
N PHE A 75 -6.87 -8.77 -7.30
CA PHE A 75 -5.41 -8.72 -7.22
C PHE A 75 -4.81 -8.04 -8.45
N ASP A 76 -5.42 -8.19 -9.61
CA ASP A 76 -4.97 -7.55 -10.85
C ASP A 76 -4.93 -6.02 -10.72
N VAL A 77 -5.95 -5.43 -10.10
CA VAL A 77 -6.03 -3.99 -9.84
C VAL A 77 -4.87 -3.54 -8.95
N VAL A 78 -4.62 -4.29 -7.88
CA VAL A 78 -3.53 -4.00 -6.95
C VAL A 78 -2.18 -4.16 -7.62
N ALA A 79 -1.99 -5.22 -8.40
CA ALA A 79 -0.73 -5.46 -9.11
C ALA A 79 -0.42 -4.30 -10.07
N ASP A 80 -1.42 -3.84 -10.82
CA ASP A 80 -1.24 -2.69 -11.71
C ASP A 80 -0.89 -1.42 -10.95
N MET A 81 -1.56 -1.18 -9.83
CA MET A 81 -1.27 -0.02 -8.98
C MET A 81 0.16 -0.07 -8.45
N LEU A 82 0.60 -1.21 -7.95
CA LEU A 82 1.95 -1.38 -7.43
C LEU A 82 3.00 -1.19 -8.53
N LYS A 83 2.78 -1.72 -9.71
CA LYS A 83 3.67 -1.51 -10.85
C LYS A 83 3.75 -0.04 -11.24
N ASN A 84 2.61 0.66 -11.26
CA ASN A 84 2.57 2.09 -11.55
C ASN A 84 3.29 2.92 -10.49
N ALA A 85 3.32 2.43 -9.25
CA ALA A 85 4.05 3.09 -8.17
C ALA A 85 5.56 2.82 -8.21
N GLY A 86 6.01 1.87 -9.02
CA GLY A 86 7.41 1.52 -9.17
C GLY A 86 7.82 0.19 -8.55
N PHE A 87 6.88 -0.55 -7.97
CA PHE A 87 7.17 -1.84 -7.35
C PHE A 87 7.25 -2.95 -8.38
N ASN A 88 8.18 -3.87 -8.18
CA ASN A 88 8.29 -5.10 -8.95
C ASN A 88 7.83 -6.31 -8.15
N TYR A 89 7.64 -6.15 -6.86
CA TYR A 89 7.30 -7.22 -5.93
C TYR A 89 6.27 -6.74 -4.93
N TYR A 90 5.50 -7.68 -4.39
CA TYR A 90 4.74 -7.48 -3.19
C TYR A 90 5.29 -8.42 -2.11
N THR A 91 4.86 -8.23 -0.87
CA THR A 91 5.43 -8.95 0.27
C THR A 91 4.39 -9.87 0.88
N ILE A 92 4.80 -11.09 1.22
CA ILE A 92 4.07 -11.96 2.13
C ILE A 92 4.96 -12.24 3.33
N PHE A 93 4.35 -12.55 4.46
CA PHE A 93 5.08 -12.96 5.65
C PHE A 93 4.90 -14.45 5.89
N ASN A 94 6.02 -15.16 6.00
CA ASN A 94 6.05 -16.57 6.32
C ASN A 94 6.93 -16.74 7.57
N GLU A 95 6.34 -17.25 8.65
CA GLU A 95 7.03 -17.39 9.93
C GLU A 95 7.69 -16.08 10.39
N ARG A 96 6.99 -14.96 10.24
CA ARG A 96 7.43 -13.61 10.60
C ARG A 96 8.58 -13.06 9.74
N LYS A 97 8.90 -13.75 8.65
CA LYS A 97 9.93 -13.29 7.71
C LYS A 97 9.28 -12.80 6.43
N PRO A 98 9.70 -11.65 5.90
CA PRO A 98 9.17 -11.17 4.63
C PRO A 98 9.71 -12.01 3.47
N GLU A 99 8.83 -12.35 2.56
CA GLU A 99 9.16 -12.94 1.28
C GLU A 99 8.64 -12.03 0.18
N PHE A 100 9.45 -11.77 -0.83
CA PHE A 100 9.10 -10.88 -1.93
C PHE A 100 8.68 -11.69 -3.13
N ILE A 101 7.45 -11.48 -3.57
CA ILE A 101 6.84 -12.21 -4.67
C ILE A 101 6.75 -11.29 -5.87
N ARG A 102 7.21 -11.74 -7.01
CA ARG A 102 7.22 -10.93 -8.23
C ARG A 102 5.79 -10.66 -8.74
N LEU A 103 5.56 -9.39 -9.06
CA LEU A 103 4.30 -8.94 -9.66
C LEU A 103 4.13 -9.41 -11.10
#